data_2b8739382ffaded3e42ca87a369ffa48
#
_entry.id   2b8739382ffaded3e42ca87a369ffa48
#
_cell.length_a   1.000
_cell.length_b   1.000
_cell.length_c   1.000
_cell.angle_alpha   90.00
_cell.angle_beta   90.00
_cell.angle_gamma   90.00
#
_symmetry.space_group_name_H-M   'P 1'
#
loop_
_entity.id
_entity.type
_entity.pdbx_description
1 polymer ?
#
loop_
_entity_poly.entity_id
_entity_poly.type
_entity_poly.pdbx_seq_one_letter_code
_entity_poly.pdbx_strand_id
1 'polypeptide(L)'
;MRFPTSTRLSPRQKLLLAYLGKEYGKNRIDGENVIYRDLGDYDIEISGCHTKNQPVSIYVWNKSAGWPFIVERYPHLPQDYEQIKQLLDDIVTRYSKKEDEYYA
;
A
#
# COMPACT_ATOMS: atom_id res chain seq x y z
N MET A 1 3.82 14.06 -26.24
CA MET A 1 4.21 13.08 -25.33
C MET A 1 3.05 12.31 -24.78
N ARG A 2 3.24 11.10 -24.59
CA ARG A 2 2.23 10.32 -24.16
C ARG A 2 2.44 9.91 -22.78
N PHE A 3 1.49 9.99 -21.98
CA PHE A 3 1.65 9.53 -20.64
C PHE A 3 1.53 8.04 -20.63
N PRO A 4 2.22 7.42 -19.73
CA PRO A 4 2.10 5.99 -19.61
C PRO A 4 0.69 5.67 -19.23
N THR A 5 0.06 4.92 -20.09
CA THR A 5 -1.20 4.33 -19.71
C THR A 5 -1.00 2.90 -19.32
N SER A 6 0.27 2.52 -19.15
CA SER A 6 0.62 1.17 -18.79
C SER A 6 0.07 0.82 -17.43
N THR A 7 -0.48 -0.36 -17.31
CA THR A 7 -0.90 -0.90 -16.02
C THR A 7 0.23 -1.66 -15.36
N ARG A 8 1.43 -1.61 -15.92
CA ARG A 8 2.56 -2.32 -15.36
C ARG A 8 3.21 -1.50 -14.26
N LEU A 9 3.62 -2.19 -13.23
CA LEU A 9 4.45 -1.57 -12.22
C LEU A 9 5.83 -1.30 -12.79
N SER A 10 6.50 -0.27 -12.27
CA SER A 10 7.89 -0.02 -12.63
C SER A 10 8.77 -1.13 -12.07
N PRO A 11 10.02 -1.24 -12.55
CA PRO A 11 10.92 -2.25 -11.99
C PRO A 11 11.12 -2.10 -10.48
N ARG A 12 11.18 -0.87 -9.98
CA ARG A 12 11.34 -0.66 -8.54
C ARG A 12 10.11 -1.12 -7.77
N GLN A 13 8.93 -0.83 -8.30
CA GLN A 13 7.70 -1.28 -7.67
C GLN A 13 7.59 -2.80 -7.68
N LYS A 14 8.05 -3.43 -8.75
CA LYS A 14 8.04 -4.89 -8.81
C LYS A 14 8.94 -5.51 -7.75
N LEU A 15 10.09 -4.89 -7.52
CA LEU A 15 11.00 -5.37 -6.48
C LEU A 15 10.37 -5.26 -5.11
N LEU A 16 9.73 -4.14 -4.83
CA LEU A 16 9.07 -3.95 -3.55
C LEU A 16 7.92 -4.95 -3.38
N LEU A 17 7.10 -5.09 -4.42
CA LEU A 17 5.99 -6.03 -4.36
C LEU A 17 6.47 -7.45 -4.10
N ALA A 18 7.54 -7.86 -4.78
CA ALA A 18 8.09 -9.20 -4.58
C ALA A 18 8.59 -9.38 -3.15
N TYR A 19 9.19 -8.34 -2.59
CA TYR A 19 9.67 -8.39 -1.22
C TYR A 19 8.54 -8.52 -0.21
N LEU A 20 7.43 -7.82 -0.47
CA LEU A 20 6.30 -7.80 0.46
C LEU A 20 5.53 -9.11 0.46
N GLY A 21 5.46 -9.79 -0.66
CA GLY A 21 4.84 -11.10 -0.72
C GLY A 21 3.47 -11.09 -1.37
N LYS A 22 2.85 -12.26 -1.39
CA LYS A 22 1.66 -12.48 -2.20
C LYS A 22 0.39 -11.88 -1.61
N GLU A 23 0.43 -11.42 -0.38
CA GLU A 23 -0.71 -10.73 0.22
C GLU A 23 -0.94 -9.37 -0.40
N TYR A 24 0.05 -8.83 -1.09
CA TYR A 24 -0.04 -7.53 -1.75
C TYR A 24 -0.19 -7.73 -3.24
N GLY A 25 -0.89 -6.82 -3.87
CA GLY A 25 -1.09 -6.87 -5.30
C GLY A 25 -0.96 -5.50 -5.91
N LYS A 26 -1.30 -5.43 -7.18
CA LYS A 26 -1.23 -4.20 -7.94
C LYS A 26 -2.64 -3.63 -8.07
N ASN A 27 -2.76 -2.32 -7.98
CA ASN A 27 -4.02 -1.65 -8.24
C ASN A 27 -3.72 -0.33 -8.94
N ARG A 28 -4.77 0.33 -9.38
CA ARG A 28 -4.63 1.60 -10.06
C ARG A 28 -5.58 2.57 -9.38
N ILE A 29 -5.01 3.63 -8.80
CA ILE A 29 -5.77 4.62 -8.06
C ILE A 29 -5.40 5.98 -8.60
N ASP A 30 -6.41 6.75 -9.05
CA ASP A 30 -6.23 8.08 -9.63
C ASP A 30 -5.21 8.07 -10.77
N GLY A 31 -5.22 7.02 -11.59
CA GLY A 31 -4.34 6.94 -12.73
C GLY A 31 -2.92 6.50 -12.41
N GLU A 32 -2.64 6.21 -11.17
CA GLU A 32 -1.30 5.79 -10.74
C GLU A 32 -1.30 4.31 -10.38
N ASN A 33 -0.25 3.60 -10.79
CA ASN A 33 -0.09 2.21 -10.38
C ASN A 33 0.44 2.17 -8.96
N VAL A 34 -0.24 1.45 -8.10
CA VAL A 34 0.14 1.36 -6.69
C VAL A 34 0.17 -0.09 -6.26
N ILE A 35 0.86 -0.34 -5.15
CA ILE A 35 0.82 -1.63 -4.49
C ILE A 35 -0.30 -1.54 -3.45
N TYR A 36 -1.05 -2.61 -3.29
CA TYR A 36 -2.32 -2.53 -2.61
C TYR A 36 -2.59 -3.80 -1.81
N ARG A 37 -3.25 -3.64 -0.69
CA ARG A 37 -3.71 -4.79 0.10
C ARG A 37 -5.07 -4.48 0.72
N ASP A 38 -6.00 -5.43 0.58
CA ASP A 38 -7.34 -5.32 1.13
C ASP A 38 -7.36 -6.01 2.48
N LEU A 39 -7.77 -5.29 3.52
CA LEU A 39 -7.90 -5.84 4.86
C LEU A 39 -9.36 -5.94 5.31
N GLY A 40 -10.30 -5.85 4.38
CA GLY A 40 -11.72 -5.87 4.71
C GLY A 40 -12.26 -4.46 4.81
N ASP A 41 -12.44 -3.96 6.02
CA ASP A 41 -12.92 -2.59 6.22
C ASP A 41 -11.87 -1.54 5.91
N TYR A 42 -10.62 -1.93 5.77
CA TYR A 42 -9.51 -1.03 5.51
C TYR A 42 -8.71 -1.50 4.32
N ASP A 43 -8.06 -0.57 3.65
CA ASP A 43 -7.13 -0.86 2.56
C ASP A 43 -5.79 -0.21 2.84
N ILE A 44 -4.74 -0.84 2.35
CA ILE A 44 -3.41 -0.24 2.34
C ILE A 44 -3.06 0.10 0.90
N GLU A 45 -2.64 1.33 0.68
CA GLU A 45 -2.15 1.79 -0.62
C GLU A 45 -0.70 2.22 -0.46
N ILE A 46 0.18 1.71 -1.32
CA ILE A 46 1.59 2.07 -1.32
C ILE A 46 1.88 2.72 -2.66
N SER A 47 2.16 4.01 -2.66
CA SER A 47 2.40 4.75 -3.89
C SER A 47 3.84 5.24 -3.94
N GLY A 48 4.23 5.76 -5.08
CA GLY A 48 5.61 6.18 -5.30
C GLY A 48 6.47 5.01 -5.71
N CYS A 49 7.77 5.15 -5.45
CA CYS A 49 8.73 4.09 -5.76
C CYS A 49 8.77 3.72 -7.24
N HIS A 50 8.42 4.67 -8.11
CA HIS A 50 8.47 4.41 -9.55
C HIS A 50 9.91 4.41 -10.05
N THR A 51 10.76 5.20 -9.43
CA THR A 51 12.17 5.29 -9.78
C THR A 51 13.01 5.05 -8.54
N LYS A 52 14.30 4.89 -8.78
CA LYS A 52 15.25 4.58 -7.72
C LYS A 52 15.25 5.61 -6.60
N ASN A 53 15.03 6.88 -6.93
CA ASN A 53 15.17 7.96 -5.95
C ASN A 53 13.82 8.47 -5.42
N GLN A 54 12.74 7.92 -5.89
CA GLN A 54 11.44 8.42 -5.49
C GLN A 54 11.04 7.83 -4.13
N PRO A 55 10.57 8.66 -3.20
CA PRO A 55 10.13 8.13 -1.90
C PRO A 55 8.88 7.26 -2.05
N VAL A 56 8.62 6.52 -0.99
CA VAL A 56 7.45 5.66 -0.88
C VAL A 56 6.46 6.36 0.03
N SER A 57 5.19 6.30 -0.30
CA SER A 57 4.14 6.82 0.58
C SER A 57 3.15 5.70 0.85
N ILE A 58 2.71 5.60 2.09
CA ILE A 58 1.75 4.58 2.49
C ILE A 58 0.53 5.27 3.04
N TYR A 59 -0.63 4.82 2.59
CA TYR A 59 -1.91 5.35 3.04
C TYR A 59 -2.79 4.20 3.51
N VAL A 60 -3.48 4.41 4.62
CA VAL A 60 -4.47 3.45 5.09
C VAL A 60 -5.84 4.10 4.91
N TRP A 61 -6.71 3.40 4.22
CA TRP A 61 -8.06 3.88 3.90
C TRP A 61 -9.08 3.10 4.70
N ASN A 62 -10.07 3.83 5.23
CA ASN A 62 -11.26 3.20 5.81
C ASN A 62 -12.33 3.23 4.73
N LYS A 63 -12.85 2.07 4.37
CA LYS A 63 -13.89 1.97 3.34
C LYS A 63 -15.19 1.40 3.87
N SER A 64 -15.34 1.33 5.18
CA SER A 64 -16.54 0.75 5.77
C SER A 64 -17.67 1.75 5.91
N ALA A 65 -17.40 3.05 5.74
CA ALA A 65 -18.36 4.10 6.07
C ALA A 65 -19.10 4.66 4.87
N GLY A 66 -19.19 3.94 3.78
CA GLY A 66 -19.91 4.41 2.60
C GLY A 66 -19.01 4.93 1.52
N TRP A 67 -18.05 5.77 1.84
CA TRP A 67 -17.02 6.16 0.89
C TRP A 67 -15.67 6.09 1.59
N PRO A 68 -14.61 5.78 0.84
CA PRO A 68 -13.29 5.63 1.44
C PRO A 68 -12.74 6.98 1.89
N PHE A 69 -12.02 6.97 3.01
CA PHE A 69 -11.26 8.13 3.43
C PHE A 69 -9.99 7.66 4.14
N ILE A 70 -8.97 8.51 4.09
CA ILE A 70 -7.65 8.15 4.63
C ILE A 70 -7.65 8.33 6.13
N VAL A 71 -7.23 7.29 6.85
CA VAL A 71 -7.12 7.34 8.30
C VAL A 71 -5.69 7.45 8.79
N GLU A 72 -4.71 7.01 7.97
CA GLU A 72 -3.29 7.14 8.30
C GLU A 72 -2.50 7.45 7.05
N ARG A 73 -1.47 8.27 7.20
CA ARG A 73 -0.59 8.65 6.12
C ARG A 73 0.85 8.55 6.57
N TYR A 74 1.68 8.00 5.72
CA TYR A 74 3.12 7.93 5.95
C TYR A 74 3.82 8.36 4.67
N PRO A 75 3.94 9.68 4.44
CA PRO A 75 4.51 10.18 3.19
C PRO A 75 6.02 10.21 3.23
N HIS A 76 6.62 10.18 2.05
CA HIS A 76 8.06 10.44 1.87
C HIS A 76 8.97 9.47 2.63
N LEU A 77 8.58 8.21 2.68
CA LEU A 77 9.42 7.21 3.32
C LEU A 77 10.59 6.85 2.41
N PRO A 78 11.76 6.57 2.97
CA PRO A 78 12.88 6.10 2.14
C PRO A 78 12.57 4.70 1.61
N GLN A 79 13.27 4.34 0.53
CA GLN A 79 13.10 3.01 -0.04
C GLN A 79 13.92 1.99 0.73
N ASP A 80 13.57 1.80 1.98
CA ASP A 80 14.16 0.79 2.83
C ASP A 80 13.12 -0.30 2.99
N TYR A 81 13.31 -1.38 2.26
CA TYR A 81 12.28 -2.42 2.16
C TYR A 81 11.96 -3.06 3.49
N GLU A 82 12.96 -3.24 4.33
CA GLU A 82 12.74 -3.84 5.62
C GLU A 82 11.92 -2.95 6.54
N GLN A 83 12.25 -1.66 6.57
CA GLN A 83 11.47 -0.72 7.37
C GLN A 83 10.05 -0.59 6.86
N ILE A 84 9.89 -0.58 5.54
CA ILE A 84 8.56 -0.51 4.93
C ILE A 84 7.75 -1.73 5.34
N LYS A 85 8.35 -2.90 5.27
CA LYS A 85 7.64 -4.12 5.63
C LYS A 85 7.27 -4.14 7.09
N GLN A 86 8.16 -3.69 7.97
CA GLN A 86 7.84 -3.63 9.40
C GLN A 86 6.68 -2.69 9.69
N LEU A 87 6.67 -1.53 9.05
CA LEU A 87 5.58 -0.59 9.22
C LEU A 87 4.27 -1.19 8.71
N LEU A 88 4.32 -1.85 7.55
CA LEU A 88 3.13 -2.49 7.00
C LEU A 88 2.63 -3.62 7.91
N ASP A 89 3.53 -4.40 8.48
CA ASP A 89 3.13 -5.46 9.39
C ASP A 89 2.44 -4.89 10.63
N ASP A 90 2.92 -3.76 11.13
CA ASP A 90 2.25 -3.06 12.23
C ASP A 90 0.86 -2.59 11.83
N ILE A 91 0.73 -2.03 10.65
CA ILE A 91 -0.57 -1.56 10.16
C ILE A 91 -1.52 -2.74 10.05
N VAL A 92 -1.07 -3.82 9.44
CA VAL A 92 -1.90 -5.01 9.29
C VAL A 92 -2.35 -5.52 10.66
N THR A 93 -1.45 -5.57 11.62
CA THR A 93 -1.79 -6.03 12.95
C THR A 93 -2.86 -5.14 13.58
N ARG A 94 -2.74 -3.82 13.47
CA ARG A 94 -3.69 -2.92 14.07
C ARG A 94 -5.08 -3.02 13.45
N TYR A 95 -5.13 -3.16 12.12
CA TYR A 95 -6.42 -3.10 11.43
C TYR A 95 -7.04 -4.46 11.18
N SER A 96 -6.30 -5.54 11.38
CA SER A 96 -6.86 -6.89 11.32
C SER A 96 -7.30 -7.40 12.68
N LYS A 97 -6.80 -6.77 13.73
CA LYS A 97 -6.97 -7.28 15.07
C LYS A 97 -8.38 -7.21 15.59
N LYS A 98 -9.20 -6.38 14.97
CA LYS A 98 -10.58 -6.24 15.40
C LYS A 98 -11.35 -7.53 15.34
N GLU A 99 -11.07 -8.33 14.33
CA GLU A 99 -11.73 -9.62 14.22
C GLU A 99 -11.35 -10.55 15.33
N ASP A 100 -10.07 -10.54 15.69
CA ASP A 100 -9.59 -11.39 16.76
C ASP A 100 -10.24 -11.02 18.08
N GLU A 101 -10.35 -9.74 18.34
CA GLU A 101 -11.01 -9.27 19.57
C GLU A 101 -12.46 -9.70 19.61
N TYR A 102 -13.08 -9.75 18.46
CA TYR A 102 -14.47 -10.11 18.37
C TYR A 102 -14.72 -11.55 18.77
N TYR A 103 -13.75 -12.39 18.53
CA TYR A 103 -13.89 -13.82 18.78
C TYR A 103 -13.15 -14.30 20.01
N ALA A 104 -12.51 -13.41 20.70
CA ALA A 104 -11.73 -13.76 21.87
C ALA A 104 -12.60 -14.05 23.13
#